data_28b09b2b4245e6b460000ab4b7e8806e
#
_entry.id   28b09b2b4245e6b460000ab4b7e8806e
#
_cell.length_a   1.000
_cell.length_b   1.000
_cell.length_c   1.000
_cell.angle_alpha   90.00
_cell.angle_beta   90.00
_cell.angle_gamma   90.00
#
_symmetry.space_group_name_H-M   'P 1'
#
loop_
_entity.id
_entity.type
_entity.pdbx_description
1 polymer ?
#
loop_
_entity_poly.entity_id
_entity_poly.type
_entity_poly.pdbx_seq_one_letter_code
_entity_poly.pdbx_strand_id
1 'polypeptide(L)'
;MAYLDLFQRYGSPSREAEIRLHGYLIRPDTLTADRIQYSDETAARLIEDCRRLADQLTDYRQALAERYAALATAAYRDRLELTRDPGYRGKAVIYFVRIVRTYEDGTTERVLDEKYFGTERRKAFARFAELKHQRPGIEIIQDTEKKPWEK
;
A
#
# COMPACT_ATOMS: atom_id res chain seq x y z
N MET A 1 -11.49 -20.56 -23.47
CA MET A 1 -11.19 -19.22 -24.00
C MET A 1 -11.39 -18.10 -23.00
N ALA A 2 -12.37 -18.13 -22.09
CA ALA A 2 -12.60 -17.10 -21.06
C ALA A 2 -11.41 -16.88 -20.08
N TYR A 3 -10.57 -17.87 -19.89
CA TYR A 3 -9.43 -17.83 -18.95
C TYR A 3 -8.28 -16.94 -19.46
N LEU A 4 -7.96 -17.02 -20.76
CA LEU A 4 -6.95 -16.17 -21.39
C LEU A 4 -7.34 -14.68 -21.37
N ASP A 5 -8.62 -14.39 -21.42
CA ASP A 5 -9.16 -13.03 -21.40
C ASP A 5 -8.99 -12.36 -20.02
N LEU A 6 -9.09 -13.13 -18.93
CA LEU A 6 -8.84 -12.65 -17.59
C LEU A 6 -7.36 -12.30 -17.36
N PHE A 7 -6.44 -13.11 -17.89
CA PHE A 7 -5.00 -12.83 -17.82
C PHE A 7 -4.59 -11.63 -18.65
N GLN A 8 -5.20 -11.42 -19.81
CA GLN A 8 -4.95 -10.24 -20.64
C GLN A 8 -5.47 -8.96 -20.01
N ARG A 9 -6.60 -9.02 -19.26
CA ARG A 9 -7.18 -7.85 -18.59
C ARG A 9 -6.47 -7.45 -17.31
N TYR A 10 -6.00 -8.40 -16.53
CA TYR A 10 -5.51 -8.15 -15.15
C TYR A 10 -4.02 -8.41 -14.93
N GLY A 11 -3.29 -8.74 -16.01
CA GLY A 11 -1.87 -9.10 -15.92
C GLY A 11 -1.62 -10.55 -15.52
N SER A 12 -0.37 -10.96 -15.53
CA SER A 12 0.02 -12.33 -15.12
C SER A 12 -0.34 -12.58 -13.67
N PRO A 13 -0.97 -13.71 -13.33
CA PRO A 13 -1.24 -14.06 -11.96
C PRO A 13 0.06 -14.19 -11.17
N SER A 14 -0.02 -14.00 -9.86
CA SER A 14 1.11 -14.32 -9.02
C SER A 14 1.49 -15.81 -9.17
N ARG A 15 2.75 -16.13 -9.01
CA ARG A 15 3.25 -17.53 -9.10
C ARG A 15 2.46 -18.52 -8.21
N GLU A 16 1.92 -18.03 -7.09
CA GLU A 16 1.05 -18.83 -6.21
C GLU A 16 -0.31 -19.14 -6.85
N ALA A 17 -0.89 -18.18 -7.58
CA ALA A 17 -2.13 -18.39 -8.31
C ALA A 17 -1.93 -19.37 -9.48
N GLU A 18 -0.81 -19.29 -10.17
CA GLU A 18 -0.41 -20.26 -11.21
C GLU A 18 -0.27 -21.67 -10.65
N ILE A 19 0.40 -21.84 -9.52
CA ILE A 19 0.59 -23.16 -8.87
C ILE A 19 -0.75 -23.74 -8.44
N ARG A 20 -1.65 -22.94 -7.86
CA ARG A 20 -2.99 -23.40 -7.49
C ARG A 20 -3.81 -23.82 -8.71
N LEU A 21 -3.74 -23.04 -9.78
CA LEU A 21 -4.40 -23.36 -11.05
C LEU A 21 -3.88 -24.64 -11.66
N HIS A 22 -2.57 -24.84 -11.73
CA HIS A 22 -1.97 -26.07 -12.24
C HIS A 22 -2.34 -27.32 -11.41
N GLY A 23 -2.57 -27.17 -10.12
CA GLY A 23 -3.08 -28.25 -9.26
C GLY A 23 -4.53 -28.68 -9.59
N TYR A 24 -5.31 -27.82 -10.24
CA TYR A 24 -6.69 -28.11 -10.65
C TYR A 24 -6.82 -28.54 -12.12
N LEU A 25 -5.81 -28.28 -12.96
CA LEU A 25 -5.78 -28.66 -14.36
C LEU A 25 -5.25 -30.11 -14.51
N ILE A 26 -6.02 -31.07 -14.06
CA ILE A 26 -5.73 -32.47 -14.34
C ILE A 26 -5.99 -32.71 -15.84
N ARG A 27 -5.09 -33.45 -16.51
CA ARG A 27 -5.26 -33.77 -17.92
C ARG A 27 -6.59 -34.49 -18.15
N PRO A 28 -7.49 -33.97 -19.00
CA PRO A 28 -8.82 -34.55 -19.19
C PRO A 28 -8.81 -36.00 -19.66
N ASP A 29 -7.79 -36.39 -20.45
CA ASP A 29 -7.57 -37.75 -20.96
C ASP A 29 -7.26 -38.79 -19.88
N THR A 30 -6.93 -38.37 -18.66
CA THR A 30 -6.66 -39.25 -17.53
C THR A 30 -7.83 -39.42 -16.56
N LEU A 31 -8.98 -38.76 -16.81
CA LEU A 31 -10.12 -38.70 -15.92
C LEU A 31 -11.16 -39.76 -16.25
N THR A 32 -11.75 -40.37 -15.21
CA THR A 32 -12.98 -41.15 -15.34
C THR A 32 -14.22 -40.24 -15.52
N ALA A 33 -15.32 -40.75 -16.06
CA ALA A 33 -16.53 -39.98 -16.31
C ALA A 33 -17.00 -39.16 -15.10
N ASP A 34 -17.04 -39.76 -13.92
CA ASP A 34 -17.47 -39.11 -12.66
C ASP A 34 -16.51 -37.94 -12.26
N ARG A 35 -15.22 -38.15 -12.52
CA ARG A 35 -14.23 -37.11 -12.24
C ARG A 35 -14.25 -35.97 -13.27
N ILE A 36 -14.62 -36.26 -14.51
CA ILE A 36 -14.84 -35.23 -15.54
C ILE A 36 -15.98 -34.32 -15.11
N GLN A 37 -17.11 -34.88 -14.71
CA GLN A 37 -18.26 -34.10 -14.23
C GLN A 37 -17.90 -33.23 -13.02
N TYR A 38 -17.24 -33.77 -12.00
CA TYR A 38 -16.80 -33.03 -10.83
C TYR A 38 -15.82 -31.92 -11.16
N SER A 39 -14.89 -32.15 -12.10
CA SER A 39 -13.91 -31.16 -12.53
C SER A 39 -14.57 -30.03 -13.33
N ASP A 40 -15.57 -30.34 -14.14
CA ASP A 40 -16.35 -29.34 -14.90
C ASP A 40 -17.15 -28.44 -13.94
N GLU A 41 -17.88 -29.01 -12.99
CA GLU A 41 -18.61 -28.26 -11.97
C GLU A 41 -17.68 -27.36 -11.13
N THR A 42 -16.49 -27.86 -10.78
CA THR A 42 -15.49 -27.09 -10.05
C THR A 42 -14.93 -25.94 -10.87
N ALA A 43 -14.64 -26.18 -12.13
CA ALA A 43 -14.20 -25.14 -13.06
C ALA A 43 -15.27 -24.05 -13.24
N ALA A 44 -16.54 -24.44 -13.36
CA ALA A 44 -17.65 -23.50 -13.48
C ALA A 44 -17.78 -22.60 -12.25
N ARG A 45 -17.66 -23.17 -11.05
CA ARG A 45 -17.67 -22.41 -9.78
C ARG A 45 -16.48 -21.44 -9.69
N LEU A 46 -15.29 -21.88 -10.05
CA LEU A 46 -14.10 -21.02 -10.06
C LEU A 46 -14.23 -19.85 -11.02
N ILE A 47 -14.82 -20.07 -12.20
CA ILE A 47 -15.08 -19.00 -13.17
C ILE A 47 -16.05 -17.97 -12.58
N GLU A 48 -17.09 -18.40 -11.90
CA GLU A 48 -18.07 -17.52 -11.26
C GLU A 48 -17.45 -16.72 -10.11
N ASP A 49 -16.62 -17.37 -9.27
CA ASP A 49 -15.90 -16.71 -8.18
C ASP A 49 -14.91 -15.67 -8.72
N CYS A 50 -14.22 -15.97 -9.82
CA CYS A 50 -13.33 -15.02 -10.48
C CYS A 50 -14.07 -13.81 -11.05
N ARG A 51 -15.25 -14.02 -11.64
CA ARG A 51 -16.10 -12.91 -12.12
C ARG A 51 -16.53 -12.01 -10.99
N ARG A 52 -17.07 -12.58 -9.93
CA ARG A 52 -17.49 -11.82 -8.74
C ARG A 52 -16.33 -11.03 -8.12
N LEU A 53 -15.14 -11.61 -8.06
CA LEU A 53 -13.95 -10.93 -7.57
C LEU A 53 -13.52 -9.78 -8.50
N ALA A 54 -13.63 -9.96 -9.80
CA ALA A 54 -13.33 -8.94 -10.78
C ALA A 54 -14.28 -7.74 -10.66
N ASP A 55 -15.58 -7.99 -10.45
CA ASP A 55 -16.58 -6.95 -10.22
C ASP A 55 -16.28 -6.17 -8.93
N GLN A 56 -16.00 -6.86 -7.82
CA GLN A 56 -15.62 -6.23 -6.55
C GLN A 56 -14.37 -5.36 -6.68
N LEU A 57 -13.36 -5.81 -7.43
CA LEU A 57 -12.14 -5.02 -7.68
C LEU A 57 -12.43 -3.78 -8.54
N THR A 58 -13.37 -3.90 -9.47
CA THR A 58 -13.79 -2.77 -10.31
C THR A 58 -14.49 -1.71 -9.48
N ASP A 59 -15.45 -2.11 -8.62
CA ASP A 59 -16.13 -1.20 -7.69
C ASP A 59 -15.16 -0.54 -6.72
N TYR A 60 -14.19 -1.31 -6.19
CA TYR A 60 -13.15 -0.77 -5.33
C TYR A 60 -12.28 0.27 -6.04
N ARG A 61 -11.87 0.01 -7.28
CA ARG A 61 -11.10 0.99 -8.07
C ARG A 61 -11.89 2.27 -8.32
N GLN A 62 -13.19 2.16 -8.58
CA GLN A 62 -14.04 3.33 -8.74
C GLN A 62 -14.13 4.13 -7.44
N ALA A 63 -14.38 3.47 -6.31
CA ALA A 63 -14.40 4.12 -5.00
C ALA A 63 -13.08 4.82 -4.66
N LEU A 64 -11.94 4.22 -5.01
CA LEU A 64 -10.62 4.85 -4.88
C LEU A 64 -10.48 6.11 -5.75
N ALA A 65 -10.95 6.07 -6.99
CA ALA A 65 -10.90 7.23 -7.89
C ALA A 65 -11.78 8.39 -7.38
N GLU A 66 -12.98 8.07 -6.90
CA GLU A 66 -13.90 9.06 -6.29
C GLU A 66 -13.28 9.68 -5.03
N ARG A 67 -12.68 8.86 -4.15
CA ARG A 67 -11.99 9.35 -2.96
C ARG A 67 -10.79 10.23 -3.32
N TYR A 68 -10.01 9.85 -4.31
CA TYR A 68 -8.88 10.65 -4.78
C TYR A 68 -9.34 12.02 -5.31
N ALA A 69 -10.41 12.04 -6.12
CA ALA A 69 -10.97 13.27 -6.62
C ALA A 69 -11.50 14.18 -5.48
N ALA A 70 -12.16 13.60 -4.49
CA ALA A 70 -12.62 14.33 -3.31
C ALA A 70 -11.47 14.93 -2.50
N LEU A 71 -10.39 14.18 -2.28
CA LEU A 71 -9.20 14.66 -1.57
C LEU A 71 -8.46 15.76 -2.33
N ALA A 72 -8.45 15.71 -3.68
CA ALA A 72 -7.82 16.74 -4.51
C ALA A 72 -8.49 18.12 -4.38
N THR A 73 -9.78 18.16 -4.00
CA THR A 73 -10.57 19.39 -3.82
C THR A 73 -10.82 19.77 -2.37
N ALA A 74 -10.51 18.88 -1.42
CA ALA A 74 -10.74 19.12 0.00
C ALA A 74 -9.75 20.14 0.56
N ALA A 75 -10.22 20.99 1.49
CA ALA A 75 -9.32 21.83 2.26
C ALA A 75 -8.44 20.99 3.17
N TYR A 76 -7.19 21.39 3.32
CA TYR A 76 -6.21 20.67 4.12
C TYR A 76 -5.26 21.61 4.86
N ARG A 77 -4.57 21.05 5.84
CA ARG A 77 -3.44 21.70 6.54
C ARG A 77 -2.22 20.81 6.47
N ASP A 78 -1.10 21.38 6.06
CA ASP A 78 0.19 20.69 6.05
C ASP A 78 0.95 20.98 7.35
N ARG A 79 1.59 19.96 7.89
CA ARG A 79 2.44 20.03 9.09
C ARG A 79 3.82 19.43 8.77
N LEU A 80 4.88 20.13 9.09
CA LEU A 80 6.25 19.68 8.95
C LEU A 80 6.72 19.05 10.26
N GLU A 81 7.14 17.80 10.20
CA GLU A 81 7.60 17.04 11.36
C GLU A 81 9.07 16.66 11.23
N LEU A 82 9.82 16.85 12.32
CA LEU A 82 11.11 16.20 12.55
C LEU A 82 11.00 15.35 13.79
N THR A 83 10.99 14.03 13.63
CA THR A 83 10.84 13.09 14.73
C THR A 83 12.05 12.16 14.83
N ARG A 84 12.35 11.70 16.05
CA ARG A 84 13.41 10.76 16.34
C ARG A 84 12.83 9.46 16.85
N ASP A 85 13.12 8.37 16.14
CA ASP A 85 12.87 7.02 16.61
C ASP A 85 14.16 6.47 17.25
N PRO A 86 14.17 6.15 18.54
CA PRO A 86 15.37 5.66 19.24
C PRO A 86 15.83 4.28 18.77
N GLY A 87 15.00 3.60 17.96
CA GLY A 87 15.21 2.20 17.65
C GLY A 87 14.88 1.28 18.84
N TYR A 88 14.59 0.03 18.54
CA TYR A 88 14.30 -0.98 19.55
C TYR A 88 15.41 -2.03 19.62
N ARG A 89 15.88 -2.36 20.83
CA ARG A 89 16.89 -3.40 21.11
C ARG A 89 18.19 -3.25 20.31
N GLY A 90 18.82 -2.08 20.34
CA GLY A 90 20.11 -1.85 19.69
C GLY A 90 20.02 -1.56 18.18
N LYS A 91 18.83 -1.36 17.66
CA LYS A 91 18.66 -0.83 16.29
C LYS A 91 19.14 0.62 16.22
N ALA A 92 19.62 1.03 15.05
CA ALA A 92 20.09 2.38 14.83
C ALA A 92 18.98 3.40 15.07
N VAL A 93 19.33 4.55 15.65
CA VAL A 93 18.45 5.71 15.74
C VAL A 93 18.08 6.18 14.33
N ILE A 94 16.83 6.51 14.11
CA ILE A 94 16.33 7.01 12.84
C ILE A 94 15.67 8.36 13.06
N TYR A 95 15.97 9.32 12.20
CA TYR A 95 15.27 10.60 12.11
C TYR A 95 14.34 10.57 10.92
N PHE A 96 13.12 11.06 11.11
CA PHE A 96 12.14 11.21 10.03
C PHE A 96 11.89 12.70 9.82
N VAL A 97 11.96 13.11 8.55
CA VAL A 97 11.51 14.41 8.08
C VAL A 97 10.27 14.18 7.25
N ARG A 98 9.13 14.68 7.72
CA ARG A 98 7.83 14.41 7.11
C ARG A 98 7.05 15.67 6.87
N ILE A 99 6.27 15.68 5.80
CA ILE A 99 5.16 16.59 5.63
C ILE A 99 3.89 15.77 5.70
N VAL A 100 3.10 16.02 6.73
CA VAL A 100 1.82 15.35 6.96
C VAL A 100 0.71 16.32 6.63
N ARG A 101 -0.12 15.94 5.68
CA ARG A 101 -1.34 16.64 5.29
C ARG A 101 -2.50 16.10 6.08
N THR A 102 -3.27 16.97 6.69
CA THR A 102 -4.51 16.62 7.39
C THR A 102 -5.68 17.30 6.69
N TYR A 103 -6.64 16.52 6.24
CA TYR A 103 -7.87 16.99 5.63
C TYR A 103 -8.93 17.31 6.68
N GLU A 104 -9.99 18.04 6.29
CA GLU A 104 -11.07 18.44 7.19
C GLU A 104 -11.81 17.26 7.85
N ASP A 105 -11.86 16.12 7.19
CA ASP A 105 -12.45 14.88 7.71
C ASP A 105 -11.54 14.13 8.72
N GLY A 106 -10.38 14.70 9.06
CA GLY A 106 -9.38 14.10 9.95
C GLY A 106 -8.48 13.06 9.28
N THR A 107 -8.68 12.74 8.02
CA THR A 107 -7.79 11.86 7.26
C THR A 107 -6.40 12.49 7.13
N THR A 108 -5.36 11.69 7.24
CA THR A 108 -3.98 12.15 7.10
C THR A 108 -3.26 11.45 5.97
N GLU A 109 -2.40 12.20 5.26
CA GLU A 109 -1.55 11.71 4.19
C GLU A 109 -0.11 12.15 4.43
N ARG A 110 0.87 11.29 4.14
CA ARG A 110 2.28 11.66 4.13
C ARG A 110 2.68 12.13 2.74
N VAL A 111 2.74 13.45 2.57
CA VAL A 111 3.16 14.08 1.30
C VAL A 111 4.67 13.94 1.10
N LEU A 112 5.42 13.90 2.20
CA LEU A 112 6.86 13.63 2.23
C LEU A 112 7.15 12.72 3.42
N ASP A 113 8.00 11.68 3.23
CA ASP A 113 8.47 10.79 4.30
C ASP A 113 9.92 10.39 4.03
N GLU A 114 10.86 11.18 4.52
CA GLU A 114 12.30 10.96 4.37
C GLU A 114 12.89 10.38 5.65
N LYS A 115 13.76 9.38 5.51
CA LYS A 115 14.44 8.68 6.63
C LYS A 115 15.94 8.97 6.60
N TYR A 116 16.49 9.26 7.78
CA TYR A 116 17.90 9.49 7.99
C TYR A 116 18.40 8.65 9.16
N PHE A 117 19.46 7.87 8.98
CA PHE A 117 20.05 7.13 10.08
C PHE A 117 20.77 8.06 11.07
N GLY A 118 21.04 7.59 12.27
CA GLY A 118 21.64 8.39 13.35
C GLY A 118 22.95 9.09 12.95
N THR A 119 23.76 8.46 12.09
CA THR A 119 24.98 9.04 11.52
C THR A 119 24.69 10.22 10.57
N GLU A 120 23.50 10.32 10.04
CA GLU A 120 23.04 11.37 9.12
C GLU A 120 22.19 12.45 9.81
N ARG A 121 22.22 12.51 11.14
CA ARG A 121 21.46 13.51 11.92
C ARG A 121 21.57 14.92 11.34
N ARG A 122 22.79 15.36 10.98
CA ARG A 122 23.00 16.70 10.41
C ARG A 122 22.25 16.93 9.11
N LYS A 123 22.15 15.90 8.25
CA LYS A 123 21.39 15.98 7.00
C LYS A 123 19.89 16.11 7.28
N ALA A 124 19.34 15.34 8.23
CA ALA A 124 17.95 15.43 8.62
C ALA A 124 17.57 16.85 9.10
N PHE A 125 18.40 17.43 9.97
CA PHE A 125 18.17 18.78 10.47
C PHE A 125 18.32 19.86 9.38
N ALA A 126 19.29 19.71 8.48
CA ALA A 126 19.46 20.62 7.35
C ALA A 126 18.25 20.57 6.40
N ARG A 127 17.78 19.35 6.09
CA ARG A 127 16.59 19.15 5.26
C ARG A 127 15.32 19.73 5.88
N PHE A 128 15.14 19.52 7.18
CA PHE A 128 14.04 20.11 7.92
C PHE A 128 14.07 21.65 7.88
N ALA A 129 15.25 22.27 8.09
CA ALA A 129 15.41 23.72 8.02
C ALA A 129 15.13 24.25 6.61
N GLU A 130 15.58 23.55 5.57
CA GLU A 130 15.29 23.88 4.16
C GLU A 130 13.77 23.89 3.89
N LEU A 131 13.07 22.82 4.27
CA LEU A 131 11.62 22.71 4.07
C LEU A 131 10.84 23.75 4.86
N LYS A 132 11.28 24.08 6.07
CA LYS A 132 10.72 25.17 6.87
C LYS A 132 10.87 26.52 6.16
N HIS A 133 12.02 26.75 5.55
CA HIS A 133 12.28 28.00 4.80
C HIS A 133 11.44 28.08 3.51
N GLN A 134 11.28 26.94 2.81
CA GLN A 134 10.48 26.87 1.58
C GLN A 134 8.97 27.04 1.82
N ARG A 135 8.50 26.78 3.04
CA ARG A 135 7.07 26.80 3.40
C ARG A 135 6.81 27.68 4.63
N PRO A 136 6.90 29.00 4.48
CA PRO A 136 6.65 29.93 5.57
C PRO A 136 5.21 29.77 6.09
N GLY A 137 5.07 29.67 7.42
CA GLY A 137 3.76 29.50 8.07
C GLY A 137 3.26 28.07 8.20
N ILE A 138 4.01 27.07 7.74
CA ILE A 138 3.66 25.66 8.00
C ILE A 138 3.73 25.37 9.51
N GLU A 139 2.78 24.61 10.03
CA GLU A 139 2.82 24.09 11.41
C GLU A 139 4.05 23.19 11.58
N ILE A 140 4.75 23.32 12.71
CA ILE A 140 6.00 22.59 12.96
C ILE A 140 5.87 21.74 14.21
N ILE A 141 6.25 20.46 14.08
CA ILE A 141 6.50 19.56 15.20
C ILE A 141 7.95 19.09 15.15
N GLN A 142 8.65 19.30 16.26
CA GLN A 142 10.01 18.79 16.42
C GLN A 142 10.09 17.99 17.71
N ASP A 143 10.11 16.64 17.60
CA ASP A 143 10.29 15.68 18.68
C ASP A 143 11.57 14.87 18.46
N THR A 144 12.69 15.44 18.87
CA THR A 144 14.02 14.84 18.70
C THR A 144 14.74 14.57 20.00
N GLU A 145 14.08 14.77 21.12
CA GLU A 145 14.65 14.55 22.46
C GLU A 145 14.79 13.07 22.76
N LYS A 146 15.81 12.74 23.59
CA LYS A 146 15.94 11.40 24.14
C LYS A 146 14.77 11.13 25.08
N LYS A 147 14.14 9.98 24.91
CA LYS A 147 13.08 9.56 25.81
C LYS A 147 13.71 9.07 27.15
N PRO A 148 13.00 9.17 28.29
CA PRO A 148 13.54 8.84 29.62
C PRO A 148 14.08 7.40 29.77
N TRP A 149 13.60 6.46 28.94
CA TRP A 149 14.03 5.06 28.94
C TRP A 149 15.24 4.76 28.03
N GLU A 150 15.74 5.75 27.31
CA GLU A 150 16.92 5.61 26.47
C GLU A 150 18.18 5.83 27.34
N LYS A 151 18.94 4.77 27.55
CA LYS A 151 20.24 4.82 28.25
C LYS A 151 21.35 5.29 27.34
#